data_bf71455e94b639f7acee3c76e176cc8f
#
_entry.id   bf71455e94b639f7acee3c76e176cc8f
#
_cell.length_a   1.000
_cell.length_b   1.000
_cell.length_c   1.000
_cell.angle_alpha   90.00
_cell.angle_beta   90.00
_cell.angle_gamma   90.00
#
_symmetry.space_group_name_H-M   'P 1'
#
loop_
_entity.id
_entity.type
_entity.pdbx_description
1 polymer ?
#
loop_
_entity_poly.entity_id
_entity_poly.type
_entity_poly.pdbx_seq_one_letter_code
_entity_poly.pdbx_strand_id
1 'polypeptide(L)'
;MASCLAAFFLTACSGLQSLPPNAPVTINLVAINDLHGHLEAETKSFASVADANPRKLKVGGIDTIGGALNAWRAEDPQLLLVGAGDLIGASPALSSIWADEPTIDALNQLKLRVSSVGNHEFDQGTTELLRYQHGGCQSNRPDKACHYEDTFPGAQFSYLAANVIVNDSGRPLLPPYRVEQVRGVKIAFIGAVVRETEKMVSADGIANVHFIDEANAINQWVPEIKAQGVSAIVVLIHQGGETPEPFDKPDCSQLRGPIVDIVKRLDPAIKLVISAHSHNGYTCQVDGRTVTQGESFGHMLTRISLTIDPRGASLPEKITAISARNVLMDPQRFAPDPALAGFLKKLEARSKVVLAQPIARIAVPHIDKQINDAGESPLGDVIADSQLAATRKLGAQIALINHKSIRENLESGAGGSNYAQVAATTPYGNTLVLLSLSGKQILALLEQQSWLDQDRPGGRFMLQVSHGLSYRWDARQPLGQRVVPGSVTLNGVVLDPKKQYRLSVNSFIAQGGDGFSLLTQGTDRIDTGINDLDALSLYLIAREREGHPAGSAQTDARILRVN
;
A
#
# COMPACT_ATOMS: atom_id res chain seq x y z
N MET A 1 74.84 -10.25 -33.87
CA MET A 1 74.06 -9.01 -33.73
C MET A 1 72.67 -9.39 -33.24
N ALA A 2 72.43 -9.27 -31.97
CA ALA A 2 71.16 -9.58 -31.32
C ALA A 2 70.58 -8.27 -30.75
N SER A 3 69.46 -7.82 -31.31
CA SER A 3 68.75 -6.61 -30.82
C SER A 3 67.70 -7.04 -29.79
N CYS A 4 67.89 -6.61 -28.54
CA CYS A 4 66.88 -6.71 -27.48
C CYS A 4 65.89 -5.56 -27.63
N LEU A 5 64.60 -5.88 -27.90
CA LEU A 5 63.48 -4.93 -27.74
C LEU A 5 63.01 -4.99 -26.27
N ALA A 6 63.18 -3.88 -25.55
CA ALA A 6 62.63 -3.70 -24.23
C ALA A 6 61.18 -3.13 -24.37
N ALA A 7 60.18 -3.90 -23.92
CA ALA A 7 58.79 -3.46 -23.85
C ALA A 7 58.59 -2.73 -22.50
N PHE A 8 58.30 -1.44 -22.57
CA PHE A 8 57.83 -0.65 -21.41
C PHE A 8 56.35 -0.91 -21.14
N PHE A 9 56.06 -1.59 -20.05
CA PHE A 9 54.71 -1.66 -19.49
C PHE A 9 54.42 -0.37 -18.70
N LEU A 10 53.61 0.51 -19.23
CA LEU A 10 53.01 1.63 -18.51
C LEU A 10 51.85 1.09 -17.68
N THR A 11 52.07 0.83 -16.41
CA THR A 11 51.04 0.62 -15.38
C THR A 11 50.39 1.98 -15.08
N ALA A 12 49.23 2.22 -15.66
CA ALA A 12 48.35 3.32 -15.25
C ALA A 12 47.72 2.96 -13.89
N CYS A 13 48.37 3.36 -12.80
CA CYS A 13 47.69 3.48 -11.50
C CYS A 13 46.68 4.60 -11.57
N SER A 14 45.40 4.27 -11.78
CA SER A 14 44.29 5.18 -11.47
C SER A 14 44.24 5.37 -9.96
N GLY A 15 44.99 6.36 -9.47
CA GLY A 15 44.91 6.79 -8.10
C GLY A 15 43.50 7.24 -7.76
N LEU A 16 42.81 6.54 -6.88
CA LEU A 16 41.69 7.08 -6.13
C LEU A 16 42.18 8.34 -5.41
N GLN A 17 41.98 9.52 -5.98
CA GLN A 17 42.22 10.78 -5.30
C GLN A 17 41.31 10.82 -4.07
N SER A 18 41.87 10.63 -2.89
CA SER A 18 41.17 10.92 -1.64
C SER A 18 40.76 12.39 -1.67
N LEU A 19 39.45 12.65 -1.61
CA LEU A 19 38.96 14.01 -1.45
C LEU A 19 39.66 14.65 -0.24
N PRO A 20 40.03 15.94 -0.31
CA PRO A 20 40.63 16.63 0.82
C PRO A 20 39.69 16.52 2.03
N PRO A 21 40.20 16.27 3.23
CA PRO A 21 39.40 16.23 4.44
C PRO A 21 38.59 17.54 4.52
N ASN A 22 37.24 17.43 4.63
CA ASN A 22 36.27 18.52 4.63
C ASN A 22 35.80 19.10 3.27
N ALA A 23 36.03 18.44 2.14
CA ALA A 23 35.36 18.83 0.90
C ALA A 23 33.85 18.46 0.94
N PRO A 24 32.96 19.24 0.27
CA PRO A 24 31.57 18.85 0.10
C PRO A 24 31.43 17.48 -0.55
N VAL A 25 30.49 16.67 -0.05
CA VAL A 25 30.24 15.29 -0.50
C VAL A 25 28.82 15.19 -1.02
N THR A 26 28.64 14.60 -2.19
CA THR A 26 27.30 14.28 -2.71
C THR A 26 26.95 12.84 -2.39
N ILE A 27 25.81 12.65 -1.74
CA ILE A 27 25.22 11.35 -1.46
C ILE A 27 24.01 11.16 -2.36
N ASN A 28 23.99 10.06 -3.09
CA ASN A 28 22.88 9.70 -3.95
C ASN A 28 21.98 8.65 -3.27
N LEU A 29 20.68 8.95 -3.23
CA LEU A 29 19.65 8.06 -2.74
C LEU A 29 18.69 7.73 -3.88
N VAL A 30 18.11 6.55 -3.82
CA VAL A 30 16.91 6.18 -4.59
C VAL A 30 15.85 5.78 -3.58
N ALA A 31 14.65 6.34 -3.73
CA ALA A 31 13.52 6.01 -2.86
C ALA A 31 12.48 5.19 -3.62
N ILE A 32 11.93 4.19 -2.93
CA ILE A 32 10.77 3.38 -3.33
C ILE A 32 9.70 3.49 -2.24
N ASN A 33 8.44 3.50 -2.63
CA ASN A 33 7.29 3.54 -1.72
C ASN A 33 6.11 2.80 -2.34
N ASP A 34 5.16 2.36 -1.51
CA ASP A 34 3.87 1.79 -1.93
C ASP A 34 4.04 0.72 -3.03
N LEU A 35 5.03 -0.18 -2.86
CA LEU A 35 5.28 -1.27 -3.83
C LEU A 35 4.14 -2.29 -3.82
N HIS A 36 3.56 -2.57 -2.61
CA HIS A 36 2.45 -3.50 -2.44
C HIS A 36 2.64 -4.84 -3.15
N GLY A 37 3.84 -5.39 -3.09
CA GLY A 37 4.11 -6.69 -3.70
C GLY A 37 3.95 -6.77 -5.22
N HIS A 38 3.88 -5.63 -5.93
CA HIS A 38 3.83 -5.59 -7.40
C HIS A 38 5.21 -5.90 -7.98
N LEU A 39 5.43 -7.18 -8.27
CA LEU A 39 6.70 -7.68 -8.79
C LEU A 39 6.79 -7.60 -10.32
N GLU A 40 5.65 -7.57 -11.01
CA GLU A 40 5.56 -7.53 -12.46
C GLU A 40 5.31 -6.12 -12.97
N ALA A 41 5.75 -5.83 -14.21
CA ALA A 41 5.45 -4.56 -14.87
C ALA A 41 4.02 -4.54 -15.41
N GLU A 42 3.33 -3.42 -15.23
CA GLU A 42 1.96 -3.23 -15.69
C GLU A 42 1.81 -2.03 -16.63
N THR A 43 0.65 -1.92 -17.30
CA THR A 43 0.38 -0.82 -18.24
C THR A 43 -0.41 0.27 -17.53
N LYS A 44 0.16 1.47 -17.46
CA LYS A 44 -0.46 2.64 -16.81
C LYS A 44 -0.30 3.90 -17.67
N SER A 45 -1.19 4.87 -17.46
CA SER A 45 -1.15 6.15 -18.16
C SER A 45 -0.58 7.25 -17.27
N PHE A 46 0.39 8.01 -17.80
CA PHE A 46 0.99 9.14 -17.11
C PHE A 46 0.96 10.39 -17.98
N ALA A 47 0.60 11.52 -17.37
CA ALA A 47 0.86 12.85 -17.91
C ALA A 47 2.17 13.37 -17.33
N SER A 48 2.91 14.17 -18.12
CA SER A 48 4.18 14.76 -17.71
C SER A 48 4.21 16.26 -17.98
N VAL A 49 5.22 16.96 -17.48
CA VAL A 49 5.43 18.39 -17.81
C VAL A 49 5.57 18.60 -19.33
N ALA A 50 6.20 17.67 -20.03
CA ALA A 50 6.42 17.77 -21.48
C ALA A 50 5.18 17.43 -22.31
N ASP A 51 4.24 16.64 -21.76
CA ASP A 51 3.03 16.21 -22.45
C ASP A 51 1.89 16.00 -21.44
N ALA A 52 0.94 16.91 -21.47
CA ALA A 52 -0.23 16.86 -20.60
C ALA A 52 -1.22 15.73 -20.98
N ASN A 53 -1.13 15.16 -22.20
CA ASN A 53 -1.95 14.04 -22.61
C ASN A 53 -1.37 12.75 -22.03
N PRO A 54 -2.14 11.97 -21.23
CA PRO A 54 -1.64 10.76 -20.64
C PRO A 54 -1.24 9.74 -21.70
N ARG A 55 -0.02 9.20 -21.59
CA ARG A 55 0.47 8.11 -22.45
C ARG A 55 0.44 6.81 -21.69
N LYS A 56 -0.07 5.75 -22.35
CA LYS A 56 0.00 4.39 -21.84
C LYS A 56 1.42 3.86 -22.00
N LEU A 57 2.03 3.50 -20.88
CA LEU A 57 3.38 2.93 -20.83
C LEU A 57 3.35 1.64 -20.03
N LYS A 58 4.16 0.67 -20.42
CA LYS A 58 4.49 -0.47 -19.57
C LYS A 58 5.56 -0.01 -18.59
N VAL A 59 5.30 -0.08 -17.29
CA VAL A 59 6.17 0.45 -16.24
C VAL A 59 6.18 -0.46 -15.00
N GLY A 60 7.19 -0.30 -14.14
CA GLY A 60 7.36 -1.14 -12.97
C GLY A 60 8.08 -2.45 -13.30
N GLY A 61 7.87 -3.43 -12.45
CA GLY A 61 8.56 -4.72 -12.49
C GLY A 61 9.89 -4.69 -11.75
N ILE A 62 10.06 -5.67 -10.86
CA ILE A 62 11.23 -5.72 -9.98
C ILE A 62 12.55 -5.91 -10.76
N ASP A 63 12.49 -6.58 -11.90
CA ASP A 63 13.60 -6.77 -12.82
C ASP A 63 14.01 -5.46 -13.51
N THR A 64 13.05 -4.65 -13.93
CA THR A 64 13.29 -3.32 -14.50
C THR A 64 13.87 -2.37 -13.44
N ILE A 65 13.33 -2.42 -12.21
CA ILE A 65 13.86 -1.70 -11.05
C ILE A 65 15.31 -2.11 -10.80
N GLY A 66 15.61 -3.41 -10.82
CA GLY A 66 16.97 -3.93 -10.70
C GLY A 66 17.90 -3.38 -11.76
N GLY A 67 17.44 -3.36 -13.01
CA GLY A 67 18.20 -2.80 -14.15
C GLY A 67 18.51 -1.32 -13.97
N ALA A 68 17.52 -0.53 -13.52
CA ALA A 68 17.71 0.90 -13.22
C ALA A 68 18.74 1.11 -12.10
N LEU A 69 18.62 0.34 -11.01
CA LEU A 69 19.56 0.42 -9.89
C LEU A 69 20.97 0.00 -10.29
N ASN A 70 21.13 -1.01 -11.13
CA ASN A 70 22.43 -1.41 -11.65
C ASN A 70 23.08 -0.30 -12.48
N ALA A 71 22.31 0.34 -13.37
CA ALA A 71 22.81 1.48 -14.15
C ALA A 71 23.26 2.64 -13.25
N TRP A 72 22.46 2.99 -12.23
CA TRP A 72 22.81 4.07 -11.31
C TRP A 72 23.94 3.72 -10.33
N ARG A 73 24.06 2.46 -9.93
CA ARG A 73 25.20 1.98 -9.13
C ARG A 73 26.51 1.90 -9.91
N ALA A 74 26.44 1.75 -11.23
CA ALA A 74 27.60 1.88 -12.10
C ALA A 74 28.11 3.34 -12.13
N GLU A 75 27.21 4.33 -12.02
CA GLU A 75 27.57 5.75 -11.88
C GLU A 75 28.05 6.07 -10.45
N ASP A 76 27.41 5.49 -9.43
CA ASP A 76 27.74 5.66 -8.01
C ASP A 76 27.58 4.34 -7.23
N PRO A 77 28.67 3.59 -6.99
CA PRO A 77 28.62 2.33 -6.25
C PRO A 77 28.15 2.47 -4.79
N GLN A 78 28.14 3.68 -4.22
CA GLN A 78 27.70 3.95 -2.86
C GLN A 78 26.24 4.49 -2.80
N LEU A 79 25.52 4.45 -3.91
CA LEU A 79 24.10 4.78 -3.97
C LEU A 79 23.30 3.90 -3.01
N LEU A 80 22.45 4.52 -2.18
CA LEU A 80 21.56 3.83 -1.25
C LEU A 80 20.14 3.74 -1.81
N LEU A 81 19.53 2.55 -1.73
CA LEU A 81 18.10 2.35 -1.90
C LEU A 81 17.42 2.41 -0.53
N VAL A 82 16.39 3.26 -0.40
CA VAL A 82 15.61 3.46 0.83
C VAL A 82 14.11 3.34 0.53
N GLY A 83 13.30 2.97 1.53
CA GLY A 83 11.86 2.78 1.39
C GLY A 83 11.04 3.70 2.29
N ALA A 84 9.78 3.97 1.91
CA ALA A 84 8.84 4.75 2.70
C ALA A 84 7.53 3.98 3.03
N GLY A 85 7.63 2.66 3.22
CA GLY A 85 6.52 1.80 3.66
C GLY A 85 5.60 1.33 2.54
N ASP A 86 4.63 0.50 2.92
CA ASP A 86 3.71 -0.24 2.05
C ASP A 86 4.46 -0.99 0.93
N LEU A 87 5.57 -1.63 1.30
CA LEU A 87 6.31 -2.45 0.36
C LEU A 87 5.62 -3.79 0.11
N ILE A 88 4.86 -4.26 1.08
CA ILE A 88 4.02 -5.47 1.09
C ILE A 88 2.62 -5.13 1.57
N GLY A 89 1.71 -6.11 1.54
CA GLY A 89 0.31 -5.97 1.91
C GLY A 89 -0.55 -5.41 0.77
N ALA A 90 -1.82 -5.78 0.73
CA ALA A 90 -2.71 -5.58 -0.41
C ALA A 90 -2.08 -6.06 -1.75
N SER A 91 -1.25 -7.07 -1.67
CA SER A 91 -0.38 -7.55 -2.75
C SER A 91 -1.13 -8.38 -3.78
N PRO A 92 -0.74 -8.29 -5.07
CA PRO A 92 -1.19 -9.24 -6.09
C PRO A 92 -0.92 -10.69 -5.70
N ALA A 93 -1.70 -11.60 -6.29
CA ALA A 93 -1.67 -13.02 -5.95
C ALA A 93 -0.26 -13.64 -6.06
N LEU A 94 0.57 -13.19 -7.01
CA LEU A 94 1.94 -13.67 -7.18
C LEU A 94 2.81 -13.50 -5.93
N SER A 95 2.52 -12.50 -5.08
CA SER A 95 3.19 -12.29 -3.79
C SER A 95 2.37 -12.84 -2.62
N SER A 96 1.07 -12.52 -2.57
CA SER A 96 0.22 -12.79 -1.40
C SER A 96 -0.06 -14.27 -1.13
N ILE A 97 -0.05 -15.14 -2.14
CA ILE A 97 -0.19 -16.60 -1.94
C ILE A 97 1.00 -17.22 -1.20
N TRP A 98 2.11 -16.52 -1.14
CA TRP A 98 3.36 -16.91 -0.47
C TRP A 98 3.65 -16.02 0.76
N ALA A 99 2.62 -15.46 1.39
CA ALA A 99 2.75 -14.60 2.56
C ALA A 99 3.69 -13.40 2.34
N ASP A 100 3.77 -12.86 1.13
CA ASP A 100 4.65 -11.74 0.70
C ASP A 100 6.18 -12.00 0.84
N GLU A 101 6.57 -13.22 1.15
CA GLU A 101 7.98 -13.61 1.26
C GLU A 101 8.79 -13.35 -0.03
N PRO A 102 8.24 -13.59 -1.25
CA PRO A 102 8.95 -13.26 -2.49
C PRO A 102 9.24 -11.77 -2.66
N THR A 103 8.37 -10.91 -2.17
CA THR A 103 8.59 -9.46 -2.23
C THR A 103 9.72 -9.03 -1.31
N ILE A 104 9.78 -9.56 -0.07
CA ILE A 104 10.90 -9.30 0.84
C ILE A 104 12.22 -9.83 0.24
N ASP A 105 12.22 -11.01 -0.38
CA ASP A 105 13.40 -11.56 -1.05
C ASP A 105 13.85 -10.68 -2.23
N ALA A 106 12.92 -10.21 -3.06
CA ALA A 106 13.23 -9.29 -4.15
C ALA A 106 13.84 -7.98 -3.65
N LEU A 107 13.30 -7.40 -2.57
CA LEU A 107 13.86 -6.19 -1.92
C LEU A 107 15.25 -6.43 -1.34
N ASN A 108 15.52 -7.62 -0.77
CA ASN A 108 16.85 -8.04 -0.34
C ASN A 108 17.83 -8.09 -1.53
N GLN A 109 17.43 -8.68 -2.65
CA GLN A 109 18.25 -8.74 -3.88
C GLN A 109 18.51 -7.34 -4.44
N LEU A 110 17.54 -6.42 -4.38
CA LEU A 110 17.71 -5.01 -4.72
C LEU A 110 18.63 -4.25 -3.75
N LYS A 111 19.02 -4.87 -2.63
CA LYS A 111 19.86 -4.27 -1.57
C LYS A 111 19.20 -3.02 -0.96
N LEU A 112 17.90 -3.10 -0.66
CA LEU A 112 17.24 -2.10 0.17
C LEU A 112 18.00 -1.98 1.50
N ARG A 113 18.23 -0.76 1.97
CA ARG A 113 19.01 -0.54 3.21
C ARG A 113 18.12 -0.32 4.43
N VAL A 114 17.08 0.47 4.24
CA VAL A 114 16.18 0.91 5.31
C VAL A 114 14.85 1.33 4.71
N SER A 115 13.76 1.08 5.42
CA SER A 115 12.42 1.58 5.07
C SER A 115 11.67 1.99 6.32
N SER A 116 10.81 3.01 6.27
CA SER A 116 9.72 3.05 7.25
C SER A 116 8.80 1.86 7.01
N VAL A 117 8.00 1.50 8.01
CA VAL A 117 6.79 0.71 7.78
C VAL A 117 5.70 1.59 7.21
N GLY A 118 4.75 1.01 6.45
CA GLY A 118 3.46 1.61 6.15
C GLY A 118 2.34 0.92 6.92
N ASN A 119 1.10 1.29 6.64
CA ASN A 119 -0.04 0.67 7.32
C ASN A 119 -0.25 -0.78 6.88
N HIS A 120 0.06 -1.13 5.64
CA HIS A 120 -0.12 -2.48 5.13
C HIS A 120 0.93 -3.49 5.62
N GLU A 121 2.07 -3.05 6.14
CA GLU A 121 2.95 -3.93 6.89
C GLU A 121 2.27 -4.49 8.16
N PHE A 122 1.18 -3.88 8.64
CA PHE A 122 0.39 -4.31 9.79
C PHE A 122 -0.88 -5.08 9.43
N ASP A 123 -1.20 -5.34 8.16
CA ASP A 123 -2.42 -6.05 7.74
C ASP A 123 -2.61 -7.39 8.46
N GLN A 124 -1.49 -8.07 8.74
CA GLN A 124 -1.46 -9.36 9.44
C GLN A 124 -0.98 -9.23 10.90
N GLY A 125 -0.99 -8.02 11.43
CA GLY A 125 -0.61 -7.70 12.80
C GLY A 125 0.89 -7.60 13.06
N THR A 126 1.22 -7.18 14.29
CA THR A 126 2.61 -6.92 14.73
C THR A 126 3.49 -8.17 14.73
N THR A 127 2.93 -9.35 15.01
CA THR A 127 3.68 -10.62 15.01
C THR A 127 4.18 -10.95 13.61
N GLU A 128 3.34 -10.80 12.60
CA GLU A 128 3.72 -11.06 11.22
C GLU A 128 4.70 -10.00 10.69
N LEU A 129 4.52 -8.72 11.05
CA LEU A 129 5.52 -7.67 10.77
C LEU A 129 6.90 -8.02 11.32
N LEU A 130 6.98 -8.48 12.58
CA LEU A 130 8.24 -8.91 13.17
C LEU A 130 8.80 -10.16 12.49
N ARG A 131 7.95 -11.05 11.98
CA ARG A 131 8.38 -12.17 11.12
C ARG A 131 8.98 -11.68 9.81
N TYR A 132 8.38 -10.69 9.15
CA TYR A 132 8.99 -10.08 7.97
C TYR A 132 10.38 -9.49 8.26
N GLN A 133 10.56 -8.87 9.43
CA GLN A 133 11.87 -8.32 9.80
C GLN A 133 12.89 -9.41 10.14
N HIS A 134 12.52 -10.45 10.88
CA HIS A 134 13.46 -11.39 11.49
C HIS A 134 13.49 -12.79 10.85
N GLY A 135 12.55 -13.07 9.96
CA GLY A 135 12.41 -14.38 9.35
C GLY A 135 11.67 -15.40 10.22
N GLY A 136 11.66 -16.63 9.72
CA GLY A 136 11.00 -17.78 10.37
C GLY A 136 9.69 -18.17 9.72
N CYS A 137 9.22 -19.38 10.08
CA CYS A 137 8.02 -19.99 9.49
C CYS A 137 6.81 -19.96 10.44
N GLN A 138 6.97 -19.42 11.65
CA GLN A 138 5.83 -19.24 12.56
C GLN A 138 5.04 -18.01 12.13
N SER A 139 3.86 -18.24 11.57
CA SER A 139 2.97 -17.23 11.00
C SER A 139 1.53 -17.49 11.40
N ASN A 140 0.72 -16.44 11.42
CA ASN A 140 -0.74 -16.56 11.49
C ASN A 140 -1.36 -17.02 10.15
N ARG A 141 -0.52 -17.20 9.09
CA ARG A 141 -0.88 -17.75 7.79
C ARG A 141 -0.07 -19.02 7.49
N PRO A 142 -0.23 -20.11 8.29
CA PRO A 142 0.60 -21.30 8.17
C PRO A 142 0.44 -22.04 6.84
N ASP A 143 -0.64 -21.80 6.11
CA ASP A 143 -0.94 -22.31 4.77
C ASP A 143 -0.17 -21.58 3.65
N LYS A 144 0.48 -20.46 3.95
CA LYS A 144 1.22 -19.63 2.99
C LYS A 144 2.69 -19.44 3.35
N ALA A 145 2.98 -19.27 4.64
CA ALA A 145 4.32 -18.99 5.16
C ALA A 145 5.27 -20.18 4.95
N CYS A 146 6.48 -19.92 4.44
CA CYS A 146 7.50 -20.92 4.09
C CYS A 146 7.03 -21.97 3.07
N HIS A 147 6.02 -21.63 2.25
CA HIS A 147 5.62 -22.47 1.13
C HIS A 147 6.25 -22.04 -0.19
N TYR A 148 6.75 -20.80 -0.28
CA TYR A 148 7.56 -20.34 -1.41
C TYR A 148 8.96 -20.99 -1.38
N GLU A 149 9.65 -20.91 -0.27
CA GLU A 149 10.89 -21.66 0.03
C GLU A 149 10.73 -22.33 1.40
N ASP A 150 11.51 -23.38 1.67
CA ASP A 150 11.39 -24.15 2.94
C ASP A 150 11.77 -23.33 4.19
N THR A 151 12.43 -22.19 4.00
CA THR A 151 12.82 -21.25 5.05
C THR A 151 12.63 -19.81 4.57
N PHE A 152 12.33 -18.92 5.51
CA PHE A 152 12.24 -17.50 5.24
C PHE A 152 13.26 -16.73 6.09
N PRO A 153 14.29 -16.10 5.49
CA PRO A 153 15.35 -15.42 6.23
C PRO A 153 14.93 -14.06 6.79
N GLY A 154 13.80 -13.49 6.35
CA GLY A 154 13.36 -12.14 6.67
C GLY A 154 14.08 -11.05 5.89
N ALA A 155 13.78 -9.80 6.25
CA ALA A 155 14.36 -8.62 5.64
C ALA A 155 15.82 -8.45 6.04
N GLN A 156 16.70 -8.26 5.05
CA GLN A 156 18.12 -7.90 5.27
C GLN A 156 18.30 -6.39 5.45
N PHE A 157 17.23 -5.62 5.25
CA PHE A 157 17.13 -4.20 5.55
C PHE A 157 16.42 -3.98 6.89
N SER A 158 16.48 -2.76 7.42
CA SER A 158 15.76 -2.44 8.66
C SER A 158 14.45 -1.73 8.36
N TYR A 159 13.35 -2.25 8.88
CA TYR A 159 12.14 -1.48 9.05
C TYR A 159 12.27 -0.52 10.24
N LEU A 160 11.76 0.70 10.09
CA LEU A 160 11.78 1.77 11.08
C LEU A 160 10.38 2.24 11.43
N ALA A 161 10.13 2.54 12.71
CA ALA A 161 8.87 3.12 13.16
C ALA A 161 9.05 3.90 14.48
N ALA A 162 9.26 5.21 14.40
CA ALA A 162 9.43 6.07 15.57
C ALA A 162 8.14 6.27 16.37
N ASN A 163 6.97 6.17 15.70
CA ASN A 163 5.67 6.50 16.27
C ASN A 163 4.77 5.29 16.55
N VAL A 164 5.28 4.06 16.46
CA VAL A 164 4.56 2.83 16.84
C VAL A 164 5.09 2.36 18.19
N ILE A 165 4.30 2.53 19.23
CA ILE A 165 4.71 2.36 20.62
C ILE A 165 4.10 1.09 21.22
N VAL A 166 4.94 0.23 21.79
CA VAL A 166 4.50 -0.96 22.52
C VAL A 166 3.86 -0.54 23.85
N ASN A 167 2.63 -0.96 24.10
CA ASN A 167 1.84 -0.54 25.25
C ASN A 167 2.51 -0.82 26.60
N ASP A 168 3.10 -2.01 26.77
CA ASP A 168 3.70 -2.46 28.03
C ASP A 168 5.02 -1.76 28.35
N SER A 169 5.82 -1.45 27.32
CA SER A 169 7.17 -0.91 27.52
C SER A 169 7.28 0.60 27.32
N GLY A 170 6.33 1.22 26.62
CA GLY A 170 6.39 2.60 26.18
C GLY A 170 7.52 2.89 25.17
N ARG A 171 8.11 1.84 24.57
CA ARG A 171 9.19 1.95 23.60
C ARG A 171 8.69 1.69 22.18
N PRO A 172 9.35 2.21 21.14
CA PRO A 172 9.03 1.85 19.77
C PRO A 172 9.10 0.35 19.53
N LEU A 173 8.16 -0.19 18.71
CA LEU A 173 8.11 -1.59 18.31
C LEU A 173 9.33 -1.99 17.46
N LEU A 174 9.75 -1.09 16.59
CA LEU A 174 10.90 -1.22 15.69
C LEU A 174 11.90 -0.08 15.97
N PRO A 175 13.16 -0.17 15.50
CA PRO A 175 14.09 0.94 15.64
C PRO A 175 13.47 2.26 15.12
N PRO A 176 13.52 3.36 15.86
CA PRO A 176 12.96 4.63 15.43
C PRO A 176 13.75 5.27 14.29
N TYR A 177 15.06 5.02 14.26
CA TYR A 177 15.96 5.51 13.24
C TYR A 177 17.15 4.57 13.03
N ARG A 178 17.86 4.78 11.92
CA ARG A 178 19.13 4.11 11.61
C ARG A 178 20.14 5.13 11.07
N VAL A 179 21.40 4.99 11.47
CA VAL A 179 22.51 5.80 10.95
C VAL A 179 23.31 4.97 9.96
N GLU A 180 23.46 5.48 8.75
CA GLU A 180 24.32 4.92 7.70
C GLU A 180 25.54 5.82 7.50
N GLN A 181 26.69 5.22 7.19
CA GLN A 181 27.91 5.94 6.86
C GLN A 181 28.21 5.77 5.37
N VAL A 182 28.24 6.89 4.64
CA VAL A 182 28.50 6.91 3.20
C VAL A 182 29.51 8.00 2.90
N ARG A 183 30.56 7.67 2.15
CA ARG A 183 31.62 8.64 1.76
C ARG A 183 32.23 9.40 2.96
N GLY A 184 32.31 8.74 4.11
CA GLY A 184 32.86 9.33 5.34
C GLY A 184 31.88 10.20 6.13
N VAL A 185 30.68 10.47 5.65
CA VAL A 185 29.63 11.21 6.39
C VAL A 185 28.57 10.28 6.93
N LYS A 186 28.00 10.62 8.09
CA LYS A 186 26.89 9.90 8.71
C LYS A 186 25.58 10.55 8.34
N ILE A 187 24.61 9.74 7.89
CA ILE A 187 23.24 10.16 7.59
C ILE A 187 22.30 9.34 8.45
N ALA A 188 21.38 9.99 9.14
CA ALA A 188 20.32 9.32 9.89
C ALA A 188 19.04 9.25 9.06
N PHE A 189 18.38 8.11 9.07
CA PHE A 189 17.05 7.88 8.52
C PHE A 189 16.08 7.64 9.69
N ILE A 190 15.04 8.44 9.81
CA ILE A 190 13.99 8.28 10.82
C ILE A 190 12.75 7.75 10.11
N GLY A 191 12.14 6.66 10.60
CA GLY A 191 10.90 6.09 10.05
C GLY A 191 9.67 6.52 10.82
N ALA A 192 8.56 6.77 10.12
CA ALA A 192 7.25 6.96 10.73
C ALA A 192 6.14 6.44 9.81
N VAL A 193 5.00 6.11 10.38
CA VAL A 193 3.80 5.64 9.66
C VAL A 193 2.60 6.49 10.04
N VAL A 194 1.63 6.56 9.15
CA VAL A 194 0.36 7.26 9.37
C VAL A 194 -0.25 6.88 10.72
N ARG A 195 -0.53 7.88 11.54
CA ARG A 195 -1.09 7.70 12.88
C ARG A 195 -2.42 6.93 12.86
N GLU A 196 -3.22 7.15 11.83
CA GLU A 196 -4.52 6.52 11.66
C GLU A 196 -4.45 5.04 11.27
N THR A 197 -3.26 4.41 11.21
CA THR A 197 -3.09 2.96 10.95
C THR A 197 -3.98 2.11 11.83
N GLU A 198 -4.20 2.50 13.09
CA GLU A 198 -5.11 1.79 14.02
C GLU A 198 -6.56 1.71 13.53
N LYS A 199 -6.96 2.56 12.55
CA LYS A 199 -8.29 2.55 11.91
C LYS A 199 -8.27 1.87 10.54
N MET A 200 -7.11 1.46 10.06
CA MET A 200 -6.92 0.93 8.70
C MET A 200 -6.62 -0.57 8.69
N VAL A 201 -6.27 -1.14 9.84
CA VAL A 201 -5.90 -2.55 9.96
C VAL A 201 -6.68 -3.23 11.09
N SER A 202 -6.57 -4.56 11.22
CA SER A 202 -7.26 -5.32 12.26
C SER A 202 -6.79 -4.91 13.65
N ALA A 203 -7.72 -4.46 14.51
CA ALA A 203 -7.42 -4.02 15.87
C ALA A 203 -6.79 -5.14 16.72
N ASP A 204 -7.22 -6.40 16.53
CA ASP A 204 -6.65 -7.55 17.26
C ASP A 204 -5.18 -7.75 16.92
N GLY A 205 -4.80 -7.54 15.66
CA GLY A 205 -3.42 -7.67 15.18
C GLY A 205 -2.45 -6.62 15.73
N ILE A 206 -2.98 -5.49 16.21
CA ILE A 206 -2.20 -4.37 16.73
C ILE A 206 -2.54 -4.01 18.19
N ALA A 207 -3.27 -4.88 18.91
CA ALA A 207 -3.74 -4.60 20.28
C ALA A 207 -2.61 -4.32 21.29
N ASN A 208 -1.38 -4.73 20.98
CA ASN A 208 -0.19 -4.55 21.82
C ASN A 208 0.56 -3.23 21.57
N VAL A 209 0.11 -2.41 20.61
CA VAL A 209 0.74 -1.14 20.25
C VAL A 209 -0.28 -0.01 20.13
N HIS A 210 0.20 1.22 20.10
CA HIS A 210 -0.57 2.39 19.70
C HIS A 210 0.30 3.32 18.85
N PHE A 211 -0.37 4.17 18.07
CA PHE A 211 0.28 5.08 17.12
C PHE A 211 0.19 6.52 17.64
N ILE A 212 1.34 7.15 17.80
CA ILE A 212 1.42 8.55 18.24
C ILE A 212 1.65 9.50 17.07
N ASP A 213 1.51 10.80 17.31
CA ASP A 213 1.71 11.85 16.30
C ASP A 213 3.09 11.75 15.66
N GLU A 214 3.13 11.75 14.34
CA GLU A 214 4.33 11.49 13.53
C GLU A 214 5.39 12.55 13.75
N ALA A 215 5.03 13.84 13.69
CA ALA A 215 5.99 14.93 13.84
C ALA A 215 6.62 14.96 15.24
N ASN A 216 5.82 14.73 16.28
CA ASN A 216 6.31 14.67 17.65
C ASN A 216 7.27 13.48 17.84
N ALA A 217 6.90 12.31 17.32
CA ALA A 217 7.73 11.11 17.41
C ALA A 217 9.06 11.27 16.67
N ILE A 218 9.04 11.86 15.46
CA ILE A 218 10.26 12.15 14.70
C ILE A 218 11.15 13.13 15.46
N ASN A 219 10.60 14.25 15.93
CA ASN A 219 11.34 15.30 16.60
C ASN A 219 11.99 14.84 17.92
N GLN A 220 11.35 13.89 18.62
CA GLN A 220 11.86 13.33 19.88
C GLN A 220 13.28 12.73 19.71
N TRP A 221 13.60 12.15 18.55
CA TRP A 221 14.87 11.47 18.30
C TRP A 221 15.96 12.40 17.76
N VAL A 222 15.62 13.59 17.29
CA VAL A 222 16.57 14.53 16.68
C VAL A 222 17.73 14.90 17.62
N PRO A 223 17.53 15.20 18.92
CA PRO A 223 18.65 15.52 19.83
C PRO A 223 19.66 14.38 19.96
N GLU A 224 19.19 13.13 20.12
CA GLU A 224 20.04 11.95 20.22
C GLU A 224 20.84 11.70 18.93
N ILE A 225 20.17 11.86 17.78
CA ILE A 225 20.79 11.72 16.45
C ILE A 225 21.87 12.79 16.26
N LYS A 226 21.60 14.04 16.62
CA LYS A 226 22.58 15.15 16.57
C LYS A 226 23.83 14.84 17.41
N ALA A 227 23.65 14.25 18.60
CA ALA A 227 24.75 13.87 19.49
C ALA A 227 25.68 12.79 18.88
N GLN A 228 25.21 12.00 17.90
CA GLN A 228 26.03 11.01 17.18
C GLN A 228 26.90 11.62 16.07
N GLY A 229 26.85 12.93 15.88
CA GLY A 229 27.68 13.65 14.90
C GLY A 229 27.26 13.39 13.47
N VAL A 230 25.96 13.19 13.20
CA VAL A 230 25.44 13.04 11.84
C VAL A 230 25.57 14.33 11.04
N SER A 231 25.60 14.21 9.73
CA SER A 231 25.70 15.36 8.81
C SER A 231 24.37 15.67 8.12
N ALA A 232 23.43 14.74 8.10
CA ALA A 232 22.09 14.93 7.60
C ALA A 232 21.09 14.03 8.32
N ILE A 233 19.83 14.48 8.39
CA ILE A 233 18.69 13.69 8.83
C ILE A 233 17.68 13.65 7.68
N VAL A 234 17.28 12.45 7.27
CA VAL A 234 16.27 12.16 6.27
C VAL A 234 15.10 11.49 6.95
N VAL A 235 13.89 11.95 6.68
CA VAL A 235 12.68 11.31 7.17
C VAL A 235 12.11 10.41 6.08
N LEU A 236 11.82 9.17 6.44
CA LEU A 236 11.07 8.19 5.67
C LEU A 236 9.70 8.08 6.34
N ILE A 237 8.64 8.58 5.70
CA ILE A 237 7.33 8.64 6.34
C ILE A 237 6.25 8.06 5.44
N HIS A 238 5.53 7.09 5.98
CA HIS A 238 4.35 6.58 5.31
C HIS A 238 3.13 7.44 5.64
N GLN A 239 3.10 8.62 5.05
CA GLN A 239 2.00 9.60 5.02
C GLN A 239 2.23 10.50 3.82
N GLY A 240 1.15 10.95 3.19
CA GLY A 240 1.26 11.63 1.90
C GLY A 240 0.36 12.85 1.74
N GLY A 241 0.34 13.30 0.50
CA GLY A 241 -0.49 14.39 0.01
C GLY A 241 -0.80 14.23 -1.46
N GLU A 242 -1.48 15.22 -1.99
CA GLU A 242 -1.90 15.28 -3.40
C GLU A 242 -1.50 16.61 -4.02
N THR A 243 -1.18 16.58 -5.31
CA THR A 243 -0.94 17.78 -6.11
C THR A 243 -1.55 17.61 -7.50
N PRO A 244 -2.10 18.67 -8.12
CA PRO A 244 -2.52 18.63 -9.52
C PRO A 244 -1.33 18.75 -10.49
N GLU A 245 -0.12 19.01 -9.98
CA GLU A 245 1.08 19.19 -10.79
C GLU A 245 1.61 17.81 -11.24
N PRO A 246 2.16 17.68 -12.47
CA PRO A 246 2.69 16.42 -12.97
C PRO A 246 3.81 15.85 -12.10
N PHE A 247 3.94 14.50 -12.09
CA PHE A 247 4.90 13.76 -11.25
C PHE A 247 6.37 14.19 -11.46
N ASP A 248 6.71 14.68 -12.64
CA ASP A 248 8.04 15.13 -13.06
C ASP A 248 8.23 16.65 -12.96
N LYS A 249 7.27 17.37 -12.38
CA LYS A 249 7.38 18.80 -12.09
C LYS A 249 8.36 18.99 -10.93
N PRO A 250 9.53 19.61 -11.17
CA PRO A 250 10.47 19.90 -10.08
C PRO A 250 9.90 20.99 -9.17
N ASP A 251 10.21 20.89 -7.87
CA ASP A 251 9.86 21.88 -6.85
C ASP A 251 8.40 22.31 -6.88
N CYS A 252 7.47 21.35 -7.02
CA CYS A 252 6.05 21.64 -7.05
C CYS A 252 5.60 22.41 -5.80
N SER A 253 4.58 23.25 -5.92
CA SER A 253 4.16 24.19 -4.89
C SER A 253 2.72 24.01 -4.40
N GLN A 254 1.95 23.12 -5.07
CA GLN A 254 0.52 22.94 -4.80
C GLN A 254 0.22 21.65 -4.01
N LEU A 255 1.22 21.12 -3.29
CA LEU A 255 1.02 19.95 -2.44
C LEU A 255 0.04 20.27 -1.31
N ARG A 256 -0.94 19.41 -1.11
CA ARG A 256 -1.97 19.48 -0.05
C ARG A 256 -2.06 18.14 0.65
N GLY A 257 -2.62 18.12 1.84
CA GLY A 257 -2.86 16.91 2.62
C GLY A 257 -2.04 16.85 3.91
N PRO A 258 -2.21 15.79 4.69
CA PRO A 258 -1.63 15.66 6.03
C PRO A 258 -0.12 15.84 6.08
N ILE A 259 0.61 15.40 5.06
CA ILE A 259 2.07 15.53 5.00
C ILE A 259 2.54 16.98 5.12
N VAL A 260 1.78 17.94 4.56
CA VAL A 260 2.14 19.36 4.59
C VAL A 260 2.20 19.89 6.02
N ASP A 261 1.21 19.55 6.85
CA ASP A 261 1.13 20.00 8.24
C ASP A 261 2.17 19.28 9.12
N ILE A 262 2.44 18.01 8.85
CA ILE A 262 3.51 17.28 9.53
C ILE A 262 4.86 17.93 9.24
N VAL A 263 5.17 18.18 7.96
CA VAL A 263 6.45 18.76 7.52
C VAL A 263 6.71 20.11 8.16
N LYS A 264 5.70 20.99 8.29
CA LYS A 264 5.83 22.30 8.95
C LYS A 264 6.20 22.21 10.43
N ARG A 265 5.89 21.07 11.09
CA ARG A 265 6.18 20.83 12.51
C ARG A 265 7.52 20.13 12.77
N LEU A 266 8.23 19.67 11.71
CA LEU A 266 9.51 18.98 11.86
C LEU A 266 10.63 19.94 12.32
N ASP A 267 11.60 19.38 13.07
CA ASP A 267 12.81 20.10 13.48
C ASP A 267 13.51 20.71 12.24
N PRO A 268 14.01 21.96 12.31
CA PRO A 268 14.70 22.64 11.21
C PRO A 268 15.92 21.90 10.65
N ALA A 269 16.50 20.96 11.40
CA ALA A 269 17.60 20.11 10.93
C ALA A 269 17.20 19.13 9.82
N ILE A 270 15.91 18.84 9.68
CA ILE A 270 15.38 17.93 8.66
C ILE A 270 15.08 18.75 7.41
N LYS A 271 15.75 18.42 6.29
CA LYS A 271 15.60 19.11 5.00
C LYS A 271 15.04 18.22 3.89
N LEU A 272 15.03 16.90 4.08
CA LEU A 272 14.53 15.93 3.11
C LEU A 272 13.52 15.01 3.79
N VAL A 273 12.34 14.91 3.18
CA VAL A 273 11.24 14.01 3.58
C VAL A 273 10.86 13.15 2.37
N ILE A 274 10.96 11.85 2.52
CA ILE A 274 10.50 10.86 1.54
C ILE A 274 9.19 10.32 2.07
N SER A 275 8.10 10.63 1.38
CA SER A 275 6.71 10.36 1.76
C SER A 275 6.09 9.24 0.92
N ALA A 276 4.88 8.80 1.28
CA ALA A 276 4.19 7.64 0.70
C ALA A 276 2.66 7.71 0.90
N HIS A 277 1.97 6.57 0.88
CA HIS A 277 0.57 6.37 1.27
C HIS A 277 -0.49 6.92 0.29
N SER A 278 -0.30 8.09 -0.26
CA SER A 278 -1.31 8.70 -1.14
C SER A 278 -1.23 8.24 -2.60
N HIS A 279 -0.24 7.41 -2.96
CA HIS A 279 -0.01 6.91 -4.31
C HIS A 279 0.11 8.02 -5.37
N ASN A 280 0.66 9.17 -4.97
CA ASN A 280 0.90 10.31 -5.86
C ASN A 280 2.39 10.44 -6.20
N GLY A 281 2.69 10.86 -7.43
CA GLY A 281 4.06 11.17 -7.82
C GLY A 281 4.33 12.66 -7.69
N TYR A 282 5.31 13.06 -6.86
CA TYR A 282 5.70 14.47 -6.73
C TYR A 282 7.11 14.68 -6.17
N THR A 283 7.67 15.85 -6.47
CA THR A 283 8.87 16.41 -5.84
C THR A 283 8.58 17.88 -5.54
N CYS A 284 8.22 18.18 -4.28
CA CYS A 284 7.69 19.48 -3.88
C CYS A 284 8.57 20.17 -2.85
N GLN A 285 8.39 21.49 -2.73
CA GLN A 285 8.96 22.29 -1.65
C GLN A 285 7.87 22.66 -0.63
N VAL A 286 8.09 22.31 0.63
CA VAL A 286 7.20 22.64 1.74
C VAL A 286 8.02 23.22 2.89
N ASP A 287 7.78 24.45 3.25
CA ASP A 287 8.46 25.15 4.36
C ASP A 287 9.99 25.01 4.32
N GLY A 288 10.59 25.18 3.12
CA GLY A 288 12.04 25.09 2.88
C GLY A 288 12.61 23.67 3.00
N ARG A 289 11.77 22.66 2.84
CA ARG A 289 12.14 21.24 2.82
C ARG A 289 11.72 20.60 1.51
N THR A 290 12.54 19.71 0.99
CA THR A 290 12.19 18.86 -0.15
C THR A 290 11.34 17.69 0.33
N VAL A 291 10.15 17.52 -0.26
CA VAL A 291 9.20 16.43 0.03
C VAL A 291 8.95 15.65 -1.26
N THR A 292 9.16 14.34 -1.23
CA THR A 292 9.07 13.51 -2.45
C THR A 292 8.18 12.30 -2.23
N GLN A 293 7.53 11.85 -3.31
CA GLN A 293 6.83 10.56 -3.37
C GLN A 293 6.91 10.01 -4.78
N GLY A 294 7.16 8.71 -4.92
CA GLY A 294 7.37 8.01 -6.18
C GLY A 294 6.13 7.26 -6.69
N GLU A 295 4.92 7.83 -6.56
CA GLU A 295 3.65 7.21 -6.92
C GLU A 295 3.47 5.85 -6.20
N SER A 296 3.23 4.71 -6.88
CA SER A 296 3.03 3.38 -6.27
C SER A 296 3.48 2.25 -7.19
N PHE A 297 3.42 1.00 -6.69
CA PHE A 297 3.57 -0.26 -7.44
C PHE A 297 4.92 -0.38 -8.19
N GLY A 298 5.91 0.40 -7.75
CA GLY A 298 7.21 0.43 -8.42
C GLY A 298 7.20 1.07 -9.80
N HIS A 299 6.12 1.77 -10.20
CA HIS A 299 6.05 2.47 -11.48
C HIS A 299 7.11 3.56 -11.61
N MET A 300 7.43 4.21 -10.48
CA MET A 300 8.44 5.25 -10.38
C MET A 300 9.36 4.99 -9.20
N LEU A 301 10.60 5.42 -9.33
CA LEU A 301 11.52 5.61 -8.23
C LEU A 301 11.93 7.07 -8.16
N THR A 302 12.10 7.60 -6.95
CA THR A 302 12.62 8.95 -6.77
C THR A 302 14.13 8.92 -6.66
N ARG A 303 14.84 9.54 -7.61
CA ARG A 303 16.30 9.72 -7.56
C ARG A 303 16.63 11.03 -6.88
N ILE A 304 17.45 11.00 -5.83
CA ILE A 304 17.76 12.13 -4.97
C ILE A 304 19.27 12.29 -4.86
N SER A 305 19.76 13.52 -4.99
CA SER A 305 21.16 13.88 -4.68
C SER A 305 21.18 14.89 -3.55
N LEU A 306 21.92 14.57 -2.50
CA LEU A 306 22.05 15.36 -1.29
C LEU A 306 23.53 15.81 -1.16
N THR A 307 23.81 17.11 -1.35
CA THR A 307 25.15 17.65 -1.19
C THR A 307 25.37 18.14 0.24
N ILE A 308 26.38 17.59 0.90
CA ILE A 308 26.72 17.84 2.30
C ILE A 308 28.09 18.50 2.37
N ASP A 309 28.18 19.70 2.95
CA ASP A 309 29.42 20.34 3.34
C ASP A 309 29.65 20.09 4.84
N PRO A 310 30.62 19.25 5.22
CA PRO A 310 30.87 18.93 6.63
C PRO A 310 31.31 20.14 7.47
N ARG A 311 31.72 21.25 6.82
CA ARG A 311 32.14 22.50 7.49
C ARG A 311 30.98 23.36 7.98
N GLY A 312 29.74 23.10 7.55
CA GLY A 312 28.55 23.81 8.04
C GLY A 312 28.49 23.77 9.58
N ALA A 313 28.20 24.94 10.20
CA ALA A 313 28.20 25.08 11.65
C ALA A 313 27.05 24.32 12.33
N SER A 314 25.93 24.16 11.62
CA SER A 314 24.75 23.42 12.08
C SER A 314 24.30 22.39 11.06
N LEU A 315 23.46 21.40 11.46
CA LEU A 315 22.93 20.39 10.54
C LEU A 315 22.24 20.98 9.31
N PRO A 316 21.34 22.00 9.44
CA PRO A 316 20.73 22.63 8.27
C PRO A 316 21.74 23.27 7.32
N GLU A 317 22.82 23.86 7.85
CA GLU A 317 23.86 24.52 7.04
C GLU A 317 24.82 23.53 6.36
N LYS A 318 24.93 22.30 6.87
CA LYS A 318 25.70 21.26 6.19
C LYS A 318 25.06 20.82 4.88
N ILE A 319 23.73 20.89 4.76
CA ILE A 319 23.04 20.50 3.53
C ILE A 319 23.00 21.73 2.60
N THR A 320 23.87 21.73 1.59
CA THR A 320 24.03 22.85 0.67
C THR A 320 23.17 22.76 -0.59
N ALA A 321 22.76 21.55 -0.99
CA ALA A 321 21.84 21.35 -2.10
C ALA A 321 21.10 20.00 -1.96
N ILE A 322 19.84 20.02 -2.38
CA ILE A 322 19.03 18.81 -2.59
C ILE A 322 18.43 18.91 -3.99
N SER A 323 18.59 17.87 -4.80
CA SER A 323 17.84 17.71 -6.03
C SER A 323 17.12 16.37 -6.01
N ALA A 324 15.85 16.35 -6.42
CA ALA A 324 15.03 15.16 -6.48
C ALA A 324 14.25 15.10 -7.79
N ARG A 325 14.06 13.91 -8.33
CA ARG A 325 13.22 13.68 -9.50
C ARG A 325 12.62 12.29 -9.49
N ASN A 326 11.38 12.18 -9.90
CA ASN A 326 10.72 10.92 -10.18
C ASN A 326 11.13 10.38 -11.56
N VAL A 327 11.42 9.11 -11.62
CA VAL A 327 11.86 8.42 -12.84
C VAL A 327 10.96 7.21 -13.04
N LEU A 328 10.29 7.15 -14.20
CA LEU A 328 9.48 5.99 -14.60
C LEU A 328 10.38 4.77 -14.80
N MET A 329 9.95 3.64 -14.26
CA MET A 329 10.61 2.34 -14.45
C MET A 329 10.12 1.71 -15.74
N ASP A 330 10.61 2.24 -16.84
CA ASP A 330 10.27 1.83 -18.21
C ASP A 330 11.28 0.76 -18.69
N PRO A 331 10.83 -0.47 -19.00
CA PRO A 331 11.70 -1.54 -19.50
C PRO A 331 12.35 -1.24 -20.87
N GLN A 332 11.83 -0.25 -21.61
CA GLN A 332 12.50 0.23 -22.82
C GLN A 332 13.73 1.11 -22.51
N ARG A 333 13.72 1.74 -21.34
CA ARG A 333 14.82 2.59 -20.87
C ARG A 333 15.84 1.84 -20.02
N PHE A 334 15.37 0.94 -19.19
CA PHE A 334 16.19 0.16 -18.27
C PHE A 334 16.08 -1.31 -18.62
N ALA A 335 17.16 -1.88 -19.16
CA ALA A 335 17.22 -3.31 -19.45
C ALA A 335 17.01 -4.11 -18.14
N PRO A 336 16.12 -5.12 -18.13
CA PRO A 336 15.86 -5.92 -16.94
C PRO A 336 17.13 -6.53 -16.34
N ASP A 337 17.22 -6.53 -15.01
CA ASP A 337 18.27 -7.27 -14.28
C ASP A 337 18.09 -8.77 -14.51
N PRO A 338 19.13 -9.49 -15.05
CA PRO A 338 18.98 -10.90 -15.38
C PRO A 338 18.71 -11.82 -14.18
N ALA A 339 19.21 -11.46 -12.98
CA ALA A 339 18.99 -12.26 -11.76
C ALA A 339 17.54 -12.14 -11.30
N LEU A 340 17.00 -10.91 -11.25
CA LEU A 340 15.61 -10.65 -10.89
C LEU A 340 14.62 -11.13 -11.96
N ALA A 341 14.95 -11.05 -13.24
CA ALA A 341 14.15 -11.68 -14.30
C ALA A 341 14.10 -13.21 -14.14
N GLY A 342 15.23 -13.84 -13.80
CA GLY A 342 15.30 -15.26 -13.46
C GLY A 342 14.47 -15.62 -12.21
N PHE A 343 14.53 -14.78 -11.20
CA PHE A 343 13.72 -14.89 -9.98
C PHE A 343 12.21 -14.84 -10.30
N LEU A 344 11.75 -13.84 -11.06
CA LEU A 344 10.35 -13.74 -11.49
C LEU A 344 9.89 -14.98 -12.24
N LYS A 345 10.66 -15.42 -13.22
CA LYS A 345 10.34 -16.63 -14.00
C LYS A 345 10.20 -17.87 -13.11
N LYS A 346 11.07 -18.03 -12.11
CA LYS A 346 10.98 -19.14 -11.13
C LYS A 346 9.72 -18.99 -10.26
N LEU A 347 9.44 -17.79 -9.78
CA LEU A 347 8.26 -17.49 -8.98
C LEU A 347 6.96 -17.76 -9.74
N GLU A 348 6.84 -17.25 -10.97
CA GLU A 348 5.68 -17.48 -11.86
C GLU A 348 5.46 -18.98 -12.09
N ALA A 349 6.54 -19.72 -12.44
CA ALA A 349 6.47 -21.16 -12.67
C ALA A 349 5.97 -21.93 -11.42
N ARG A 350 6.45 -21.53 -10.23
CA ARG A 350 6.07 -22.14 -8.95
C ARG A 350 4.63 -21.80 -8.56
N SER A 351 4.22 -20.56 -8.80
CA SER A 351 2.87 -20.06 -8.50
C SER A 351 1.81 -20.56 -9.46
N LYS A 352 2.21 -20.95 -10.69
CA LYS A 352 1.30 -21.30 -11.78
C LYS A 352 0.26 -22.34 -11.39
N VAL A 353 0.65 -23.36 -10.63
CA VAL A 353 -0.27 -24.44 -10.20
C VAL A 353 -1.35 -23.91 -9.26
N VAL A 354 -0.97 -23.08 -8.29
CA VAL A 354 -1.90 -22.49 -7.32
C VAL A 354 -2.78 -21.45 -8.00
N LEU A 355 -2.18 -20.54 -8.75
CA LEU A 355 -2.88 -19.44 -9.41
C LEU A 355 -3.85 -19.89 -10.50
N ALA A 356 -3.52 -20.96 -11.21
CA ALA A 356 -4.34 -21.51 -12.28
C ALA A 356 -5.44 -22.46 -11.80
N GLN A 357 -5.54 -22.76 -10.51
CA GLN A 357 -6.62 -23.61 -10.00
C GLN A 357 -7.97 -23.03 -10.37
N PRO A 358 -8.79 -23.76 -11.16
CA PRO A 358 -10.12 -23.27 -11.53
C PRO A 358 -11.01 -23.21 -10.29
N ILE A 359 -11.69 -22.09 -10.13
CA ILE A 359 -12.66 -21.89 -9.04
C ILE A 359 -14.08 -22.14 -9.55
N ALA A 360 -14.54 -21.36 -10.54
CA ALA A 360 -15.89 -21.49 -11.06
C ALA A 360 -16.03 -20.78 -12.41
N ARG A 361 -16.99 -21.20 -13.21
CA ARG A 361 -17.45 -20.43 -14.36
C ARG A 361 -18.35 -19.29 -13.91
N ILE A 362 -18.23 -18.13 -14.55
CA ILE A 362 -19.13 -16.99 -14.44
C ILE A 362 -19.86 -16.82 -15.77
N ALA A 363 -21.02 -16.17 -15.74
CA ALA A 363 -21.94 -16.10 -16.89
C ALA A 363 -21.50 -15.11 -17.98
N VAL A 364 -20.53 -14.26 -17.68
CA VAL A 364 -20.04 -13.14 -18.51
C VAL A 364 -18.52 -13.18 -18.61
N PRO A 365 -17.91 -12.52 -19.62
CA PRO A 365 -16.45 -12.47 -19.72
C PRO A 365 -15.77 -11.87 -18.50
N HIS A 366 -16.40 -10.90 -17.85
CA HIS A 366 -15.99 -10.34 -16.55
C HIS A 366 -17.19 -9.79 -15.80
N ILE A 367 -17.10 -9.76 -14.46
CA ILE A 367 -18.04 -9.04 -13.60
C ILE A 367 -17.35 -7.75 -13.18
N ASP A 368 -17.97 -6.62 -13.56
CA ASP A 368 -17.36 -5.29 -13.42
C ASP A 368 -17.41 -4.79 -11.97
N LYS A 369 -16.31 -4.21 -11.51
CA LYS A 369 -16.22 -3.50 -10.24
C LYS A 369 -16.75 -2.07 -10.31
N GLN A 370 -16.85 -1.49 -11.51
CA GLN A 370 -17.29 -0.11 -11.67
C GLN A 370 -18.69 0.09 -11.11
N ILE A 371 -18.87 1.19 -10.39
CA ILE A 371 -20.17 1.61 -9.92
C ILE A 371 -20.95 2.29 -11.03
N ASN A 372 -22.24 2.07 -11.05
CA ASN A 372 -23.19 2.82 -11.88
C ASN A 372 -23.51 4.21 -11.26
N ASP A 373 -24.36 4.99 -11.88
CA ASP A 373 -24.75 6.33 -11.39
C ASP A 373 -25.44 6.31 -10.02
N ALA A 374 -25.97 5.18 -9.60
CA ALA A 374 -26.55 4.99 -8.28
C ALA A 374 -25.51 4.57 -7.21
N GLY A 375 -24.28 4.26 -7.62
CA GLY A 375 -23.21 3.79 -6.73
C GLY A 375 -23.21 2.29 -6.51
N GLU A 376 -23.95 1.50 -7.30
CA GLU A 376 -24.01 0.05 -7.24
C GLU A 376 -22.99 -0.57 -8.21
N SER A 377 -22.31 -1.63 -7.78
CA SER A 377 -21.31 -2.37 -8.55
C SER A 377 -21.76 -3.82 -8.73
N PRO A 378 -21.80 -4.37 -9.96
CA PRO A 378 -22.12 -5.78 -10.18
C PRO A 378 -21.23 -6.75 -9.39
N LEU A 379 -19.93 -6.47 -9.29
CA LEU A 379 -19.02 -7.29 -8.50
C LEU A 379 -19.23 -7.08 -6.99
N GLY A 380 -19.56 -5.86 -6.58
CA GLY A 380 -19.90 -5.56 -5.20
C GLY A 380 -21.11 -6.36 -4.70
N ASP A 381 -22.12 -6.52 -5.55
CA ASP A 381 -23.28 -7.35 -5.26
C ASP A 381 -22.92 -8.83 -5.07
N VAL A 382 -22.09 -9.37 -5.95
CA VAL A 382 -21.61 -10.76 -5.87
C VAL A 382 -20.81 -11.00 -4.59
N ILE A 383 -19.92 -10.07 -4.22
CA ILE A 383 -19.12 -10.19 -3.00
C ILE A 383 -20.00 -10.07 -1.75
N ALA A 384 -20.93 -9.09 -1.71
CA ALA A 384 -21.85 -8.96 -0.58
C ALA A 384 -22.74 -10.21 -0.43
N ASP A 385 -23.20 -10.79 -1.54
CA ASP A 385 -23.96 -12.04 -1.51
C ASP A 385 -23.15 -13.22 -1.02
N SER A 386 -21.87 -13.29 -1.37
CA SER A 386 -20.97 -14.33 -0.90
C SER A 386 -20.77 -14.27 0.61
N GLN A 387 -20.58 -13.06 1.16
CA GLN A 387 -20.46 -12.84 2.60
C GLN A 387 -21.75 -13.22 3.34
N LEU A 388 -22.92 -12.83 2.78
CA LEU A 388 -24.21 -13.24 3.35
C LEU A 388 -24.40 -14.76 3.30
N ALA A 389 -24.07 -15.40 2.19
CA ALA A 389 -24.21 -16.86 2.04
C ALA A 389 -23.34 -17.61 3.06
N ALA A 390 -22.07 -17.18 3.24
CA ALA A 390 -21.15 -17.79 4.19
C ALA A 390 -21.60 -17.66 5.66
N THR A 391 -22.28 -16.56 5.99
CA THR A 391 -22.65 -16.23 7.38
C THR A 391 -24.15 -16.40 7.71
N ARG A 392 -24.98 -16.73 6.72
CA ARG A 392 -26.44 -16.89 6.89
C ARG A 392 -26.79 -17.92 7.97
N LYS A 393 -26.09 -19.05 8.03
CA LYS A 393 -26.31 -20.10 9.05
C LYS A 393 -25.92 -19.64 10.46
N LEU A 394 -25.12 -18.59 10.57
CA LEU A 394 -24.75 -17.95 11.82
C LEU A 394 -25.67 -16.76 12.17
N GLY A 395 -26.74 -16.58 11.41
CA GLY A 395 -27.81 -15.62 11.68
C GLY A 395 -27.72 -14.32 10.90
N ALA A 396 -26.77 -14.13 9.98
CA ALA A 396 -26.69 -12.94 9.14
C ALA A 396 -27.95 -12.77 8.29
N GLN A 397 -28.46 -11.54 8.23
CA GLN A 397 -29.64 -11.13 7.45
C GLN A 397 -29.24 -10.17 6.32
N ILE A 398 -28.14 -9.43 6.51
CA ILE A 398 -27.61 -8.40 5.62
C ILE A 398 -26.09 -8.62 5.56
N ALA A 399 -25.49 -8.43 4.39
CA ALA A 399 -24.05 -8.25 4.28
C ALA A 399 -23.72 -6.95 3.55
N LEU A 400 -22.62 -6.32 3.94
CA LEU A 400 -22.15 -5.06 3.38
C LEU A 400 -20.65 -5.15 3.10
N ILE A 401 -20.23 -4.63 1.95
CA ILE A 401 -18.81 -4.43 1.62
C ILE A 401 -18.55 -3.02 1.15
N ASN A 402 -17.46 -2.42 1.59
CA ASN A 402 -17.01 -1.12 1.10
C ASN A 402 -16.43 -1.26 -0.33
N HIS A 403 -16.89 -0.41 -1.24
CA HIS A 403 -16.46 -0.46 -2.64
C HIS A 403 -14.93 -0.33 -2.81
N LYS A 404 -14.27 0.46 -1.96
CA LYS A 404 -12.79 0.61 -1.98
C LYS A 404 -12.02 -0.70 -1.80
N SER A 405 -12.61 -1.69 -1.15
CA SER A 405 -11.99 -3.02 -1.01
C SER A 405 -11.99 -3.83 -2.30
N ILE A 406 -12.73 -3.42 -3.32
CA ILE A 406 -12.81 -4.13 -4.59
C ILE A 406 -11.75 -3.57 -5.53
N ARG A 407 -10.67 -4.34 -5.77
CA ARG A 407 -9.48 -3.85 -6.46
C ARG A 407 -9.52 -4.10 -7.96
N GLU A 408 -9.94 -5.27 -8.41
CA GLU A 408 -9.99 -5.67 -9.81
C GLU A 408 -11.35 -6.24 -10.18
N ASN A 409 -11.66 -6.27 -11.49
CA ASN A 409 -12.80 -7.00 -12.01
C ASN A 409 -12.61 -8.50 -11.76
N LEU A 410 -13.72 -9.24 -11.63
CA LEU A 410 -13.63 -10.70 -11.66
C LEU A 410 -13.63 -11.16 -13.12
N GLU A 411 -12.47 -11.54 -13.60
CA GLU A 411 -12.28 -11.98 -14.98
C GLU A 411 -12.62 -13.48 -15.17
N SER A 412 -13.01 -13.87 -16.39
CA SER A 412 -13.23 -15.25 -16.77
C SER A 412 -12.30 -15.66 -17.90
N GLY A 413 -11.51 -16.69 -17.67
CA GLY A 413 -10.73 -17.37 -18.71
C GLY A 413 -11.54 -18.45 -19.45
N ALA A 414 -10.89 -19.20 -20.35
CA ALA A 414 -11.53 -20.27 -21.12
C ALA A 414 -12.13 -21.40 -20.26
N GLY A 415 -11.64 -21.58 -19.03
CA GLY A 415 -12.11 -22.59 -18.06
C GLY A 415 -12.95 -22.02 -16.92
N GLY A 416 -13.31 -20.76 -16.95
CA GLY A 416 -13.90 -20.02 -15.84
C GLY A 416 -12.91 -19.11 -15.13
N SER A 417 -13.29 -18.58 -13.98
CA SER A 417 -12.39 -17.81 -13.11
C SER A 417 -11.48 -18.75 -12.33
N ASN A 418 -10.20 -18.42 -12.27
CA ASN A 418 -9.21 -19.16 -11.48
C ASN A 418 -8.90 -18.44 -10.15
N TYR A 419 -8.08 -19.07 -9.29
CA TYR A 419 -7.74 -18.52 -7.99
C TYR A 419 -7.12 -17.11 -8.09
N ALA A 420 -6.22 -16.88 -9.04
CA ALA A 420 -5.59 -15.58 -9.22
C ALA A 420 -6.61 -14.47 -9.50
N GLN A 421 -7.58 -14.75 -10.37
CA GLN A 421 -8.62 -13.79 -10.76
C GLN A 421 -9.58 -13.50 -9.60
N VAL A 422 -9.94 -14.51 -8.81
CA VAL A 422 -10.79 -14.31 -7.62
C VAL A 422 -10.01 -13.55 -6.54
N ALA A 423 -8.76 -13.91 -6.27
CA ALA A 423 -7.92 -13.24 -5.28
C ALA A 423 -7.62 -11.77 -5.62
N ALA A 424 -7.53 -11.43 -6.91
CA ALA A 424 -7.30 -10.05 -7.34
C ALA A 424 -8.48 -9.11 -7.01
N THR A 425 -9.70 -9.65 -6.79
CA THR A 425 -10.88 -8.83 -6.48
C THR A 425 -10.81 -8.20 -5.09
N THR A 426 -10.39 -8.95 -4.07
CA THR A 426 -10.29 -8.52 -2.66
C THR A 426 -9.02 -9.09 -2.01
N PRO A 427 -7.83 -8.54 -2.27
CA PRO A 427 -6.55 -9.16 -1.90
C PRO A 427 -6.15 -9.03 -0.43
N TYR A 428 -7.01 -8.52 0.45
CA TYR A 428 -6.63 -8.14 1.82
C TYR A 428 -6.65 -9.27 2.85
N GLY A 429 -7.35 -10.37 2.57
CA GLY A 429 -7.46 -11.50 3.50
C GLY A 429 -8.24 -11.17 4.78
N ASN A 430 -9.27 -10.34 4.67
CA ASN A 430 -10.15 -10.04 5.80
C ASN A 430 -10.94 -11.27 6.25
N THR A 431 -11.27 -11.31 7.53
CA THR A 431 -12.30 -12.23 8.05
C THR A 431 -13.69 -11.60 7.96
N LEU A 432 -14.74 -12.41 8.05
CA LEU A 432 -16.12 -11.95 8.14
C LEU A 432 -16.52 -11.79 9.61
N VAL A 433 -16.98 -10.59 9.95
CA VAL A 433 -17.44 -10.23 11.30
C VAL A 433 -18.96 -10.09 11.30
N LEU A 434 -19.61 -10.78 12.23
CA LEU A 434 -21.03 -10.60 12.51
C LEU A 434 -21.23 -9.55 13.61
N LEU A 435 -22.15 -8.66 13.43
CA LEU A 435 -22.56 -7.67 14.43
C LEU A 435 -24.05 -7.31 14.29
N SER A 436 -24.65 -6.81 15.36
CA SER A 436 -26.06 -6.39 15.38
C SER A 436 -26.18 -4.87 15.40
N LEU A 437 -26.99 -4.31 14.51
CA LEU A 437 -27.35 -2.88 14.47
C LEU A 437 -28.88 -2.74 14.47
N SER A 438 -29.39 -1.70 15.13
CA SER A 438 -30.77 -1.29 14.97
C SER A 438 -31.04 -0.75 13.57
N GLY A 439 -32.29 -0.81 13.10
CA GLY A 439 -32.65 -0.21 11.82
C GLY A 439 -32.31 1.29 11.76
N LYS A 440 -32.41 2.01 12.89
CA LYS A 440 -31.96 3.41 12.98
C LYS A 440 -30.47 3.57 12.71
N GLN A 441 -29.63 2.65 13.24
CA GLN A 441 -28.18 2.69 13.02
C GLN A 441 -27.83 2.32 11.57
N ILE A 442 -28.57 1.38 10.95
CA ILE A 442 -28.40 1.04 9.52
C ILE A 442 -28.71 2.25 8.64
N LEU A 443 -29.82 2.97 8.90
CA LEU A 443 -30.15 4.21 8.19
C LEU A 443 -29.02 5.25 8.33
N ALA A 444 -28.51 5.44 9.53
CA ALA A 444 -27.41 6.36 9.79
C ALA A 444 -26.09 5.89 9.11
N LEU A 445 -25.84 4.59 9.03
CA LEU A 445 -24.70 4.03 8.31
C LEU A 445 -24.76 4.29 6.81
N LEU A 446 -25.94 4.15 6.21
CA LEU A 446 -26.15 4.48 4.79
C LEU A 446 -26.04 5.99 4.51
N GLU A 447 -26.35 6.85 5.48
CA GLU A 447 -26.07 8.27 5.38
C GLU A 447 -24.58 8.60 5.57
N GLN A 448 -23.87 7.84 6.41
CA GLN A 448 -22.44 8.05 6.68
C GLN A 448 -21.59 7.97 5.42
N GLN A 449 -21.88 7.08 4.49
CA GLN A 449 -21.17 6.97 3.21
C GLN A 449 -21.15 8.29 2.42
N SER A 450 -22.19 9.09 2.49
CA SER A 450 -22.26 10.40 1.82
C SER A 450 -21.35 11.44 2.46
N TRP A 451 -21.13 11.36 3.78
CA TRP A 451 -20.17 12.21 4.49
C TRP A 451 -18.72 11.87 4.13
N LEU A 452 -18.43 10.59 3.99
CA LEU A 452 -17.09 10.12 3.66
C LEU A 452 -16.68 10.48 2.23
N ASP A 453 -17.64 10.66 1.32
CA ASP A 453 -17.42 10.98 -0.10
C ASP A 453 -17.50 12.49 -0.40
N GLN A 454 -17.72 13.36 0.61
CA GLN A 454 -17.98 14.79 0.39
C GLN A 454 -16.78 15.52 -0.23
N ASP A 455 -15.54 15.16 0.15
CA ASP A 455 -14.33 15.82 -0.30
C ASP A 455 -13.79 15.25 -1.62
N ARG A 456 -14.30 14.10 -2.05
CA ARG A 456 -13.91 13.37 -3.27
C ARG A 456 -15.11 12.69 -3.92
N PRO A 457 -16.01 13.46 -4.57
CA PRO A 457 -17.19 12.87 -5.21
C PRO A 457 -16.80 11.81 -6.23
N GLY A 458 -17.41 10.64 -6.15
CA GLY A 458 -17.15 9.53 -7.09
C GLY A 458 -17.61 8.18 -6.58
N GLY A 459 -18.39 8.14 -5.50
CA GLY A 459 -19.00 6.92 -4.95
C GLY A 459 -18.01 5.93 -4.34
N ARG A 460 -16.78 6.36 -4.04
CA ARG A 460 -15.70 5.49 -3.50
C ARG A 460 -16.03 4.86 -2.16
N PHE A 461 -16.91 5.52 -1.38
CA PHE A 461 -17.34 5.05 -0.05
C PHE A 461 -18.71 4.41 -0.06
N MET A 462 -19.30 4.14 -1.24
CA MET A 462 -20.57 3.42 -1.30
C MET A 462 -20.41 2.00 -0.78
N LEU A 463 -21.31 1.63 0.14
CA LEU A 463 -21.44 0.26 0.61
C LEU A 463 -22.24 -0.54 -0.41
N GLN A 464 -21.67 -1.61 -0.90
CA GLN A 464 -22.38 -2.59 -1.71
C GLN A 464 -23.17 -3.51 -0.78
N VAL A 465 -24.40 -3.80 -1.13
CA VAL A 465 -25.34 -4.47 -0.25
C VAL A 465 -25.72 -5.84 -0.78
N SER A 466 -25.92 -6.81 0.12
CA SER A 466 -26.35 -8.16 -0.27
C SER A 466 -27.81 -8.18 -0.75
N HIS A 467 -28.13 -9.22 -1.51
CA HIS A 467 -29.51 -9.50 -1.92
C HIS A 467 -30.48 -9.45 -0.75
N GLY A 468 -31.64 -8.85 -1.00
CA GLY A 468 -32.70 -8.61 -0.02
C GLY A 468 -32.66 -7.22 0.59
N LEU A 469 -31.49 -6.58 0.76
CA LEU A 469 -31.42 -5.18 1.17
C LEU A 469 -31.48 -4.28 -0.07
N SER A 470 -32.36 -3.27 -0.04
CA SER A 470 -32.40 -2.24 -1.07
C SER A 470 -32.76 -0.89 -0.50
N TYR A 471 -32.32 0.19 -1.16
CA TYR A 471 -32.64 1.56 -0.76
C TYR A 471 -32.58 2.54 -1.93
N ARG A 472 -33.19 3.71 -1.74
CA ARG A 472 -33.12 4.85 -2.67
C ARG A 472 -32.46 6.05 -1.98
N TRP A 473 -31.70 6.82 -2.75
CA TRP A 473 -31.06 8.04 -2.26
C TRP A 473 -31.14 9.18 -3.28
N ASP A 474 -31.13 10.43 -2.80
CA ASP A 474 -31.20 11.66 -3.60
C ASP A 474 -29.96 12.54 -3.31
N ALA A 475 -29.09 12.70 -4.31
CA ALA A 475 -27.86 13.49 -4.22
C ALA A 475 -28.12 15.00 -3.96
N ARG A 476 -29.32 15.52 -4.26
CA ARG A 476 -29.69 16.93 -4.06
C ARG A 476 -29.99 17.26 -2.62
N GLN A 477 -30.26 16.25 -1.79
CA GLN A 477 -30.51 16.45 -0.38
C GLN A 477 -29.22 16.78 0.39
N PRO A 478 -29.31 17.52 1.50
CA PRO A 478 -28.18 17.76 2.37
C PRO A 478 -27.54 16.46 2.86
N LEU A 479 -26.25 16.51 3.19
CA LEU A 479 -25.55 15.40 3.83
C LEU A 479 -26.28 14.96 5.11
N GLY A 480 -26.45 13.66 5.29
CA GLY A 480 -27.20 13.07 6.39
C GLY A 480 -28.72 13.01 6.18
N GLN A 481 -29.22 13.39 4.99
CA GLN A 481 -30.63 13.35 4.62
C GLN A 481 -30.83 12.83 3.18
N ARG A 482 -29.84 12.15 2.64
CA ARG A 482 -29.84 11.67 1.25
C ARG A 482 -30.61 10.37 1.06
N VAL A 483 -30.66 9.51 2.06
CA VAL A 483 -31.45 8.27 2.00
C VAL A 483 -32.94 8.63 2.03
N VAL A 484 -33.68 8.21 0.99
CA VAL A 484 -35.10 8.53 0.89
C VAL A 484 -35.85 7.87 2.04
N PRO A 485 -36.60 8.61 2.85
CA PRO A 485 -37.34 8.07 3.99
C PRO A 485 -38.28 6.92 3.57
N GLY A 486 -38.27 5.82 4.32
CA GLY A 486 -39.09 4.63 4.07
C GLY A 486 -38.66 3.80 2.85
N SER A 487 -37.55 4.13 2.20
CA SER A 487 -37.07 3.37 1.02
C SER A 487 -36.16 2.21 1.36
N VAL A 488 -35.57 2.17 2.56
CA VAL A 488 -34.68 1.07 2.97
C VAL A 488 -35.52 -0.14 3.34
N THR A 489 -35.40 -1.20 2.55
CA THR A 489 -36.18 -2.43 2.75
C THR A 489 -35.27 -3.64 2.85
N LEU A 490 -35.70 -4.61 3.64
CA LEU A 490 -35.11 -5.95 3.70
C LEU A 490 -36.18 -6.96 3.27
N ASN A 491 -35.93 -7.69 2.18
CA ASN A 491 -36.88 -8.60 1.55
C ASN A 491 -38.25 -7.93 1.26
N GLY A 492 -38.23 -6.68 0.78
CA GLY A 492 -39.38 -5.89 0.46
C GLY A 492 -40.13 -5.26 1.65
N VAL A 493 -39.66 -5.51 2.89
CA VAL A 493 -40.25 -4.94 4.10
C VAL A 493 -39.37 -3.77 4.58
N VAL A 494 -39.99 -2.60 4.80
CA VAL A 494 -39.30 -1.40 5.30
C VAL A 494 -38.64 -1.72 6.64
N LEU A 495 -37.38 -1.28 6.82
CA LEU A 495 -36.66 -1.49 8.08
C LEU A 495 -37.36 -0.79 9.24
N ASP A 496 -37.62 -1.55 10.31
CA ASP A 496 -38.09 -1.00 11.57
C ASP A 496 -36.91 -0.36 12.30
N PRO A 497 -36.93 0.95 12.57
CA PRO A 497 -35.83 1.64 13.25
C PRO A 497 -35.46 1.07 14.63
N LYS A 498 -36.39 0.40 15.30
CA LYS A 498 -36.18 -0.18 16.65
C LYS A 498 -35.73 -1.63 16.63
N LYS A 499 -35.94 -2.35 15.53
CA LYS A 499 -35.59 -3.77 15.41
C LYS A 499 -34.07 -3.91 15.23
N GLN A 500 -33.49 -4.95 15.83
CA GLN A 500 -32.11 -5.36 15.60
C GLN A 500 -32.01 -6.24 14.36
N TYR A 501 -30.98 -5.98 13.56
CA TYR A 501 -30.65 -6.74 12.37
C TYR A 501 -29.22 -7.26 12.50
N ARG A 502 -29.00 -8.51 12.07
CA ARG A 502 -27.69 -9.15 12.09
C ARG A 502 -26.97 -8.91 10.79
N LEU A 503 -25.84 -8.22 10.84
CA LEU A 503 -25.01 -7.87 9.68
C LEU A 503 -23.77 -8.75 9.61
N SER A 504 -23.32 -9.04 8.38
CA SER A 504 -22.00 -9.55 8.06
C SER A 504 -21.23 -8.47 7.31
N VAL A 505 -20.03 -8.17 7.75
CA VAL A 505 -19.11 -7.22 7.12
C VAL A 505 -17.69 -7.76 7.20
N ASN A 506 -16.77 -7.27 6.35
CA ASN A 506 -15.38 -7.64 6.50
C ASN A 506 -14.77 -7.04 7.79
N SER A 507 -13.72 -7.66 8.32
CA SER A 507 -13.07 -7.27 9.58
C SER A 507 -12.56 -5.83 9.56
N PHE A 508 -12.13 -5.33 8.41
CA PHE A 508 -11.64 -3.97 8.25
C PHE A 508 -12.74 -2.92 8.54
N ILE A 509 -13.89 -2.96 7.84
CA ILE A 509 -14.96 -1.98 8.11
C ILE A 509 -15.69 -2.26 9.43
N ALA A 510 -15.70 -3.50 9.91
CA ALA A 510 -16.25 -3.83 11.23
C ALA A 510 -15.60 -3.01 12.35
N GLN A 511 -14.35 -2.65 12.19
CA GLN A 511 -13.55 -1.88 13.15
C GLN A 511 -13.54 -0.37 12.84
N GLY A 512 -14.37 0.08 11.91
CA GLY A 512 -14.48 1.49 11.52
C GLY A 512 -13.56 1.89 10.37
N GLY A 513 -12.96 0.92 9.69
CA GLY A 513 -12.14 1.14 8.50
C GLY A 513 -12.87 1.97 7.44
N ASP A 514 -12.14 2.69 6.61
CA ASP A 514 -12.64 3.69 5.67
C ASP A 514 -13.53 4.78 6.31
N GLY A 515 -13.53 4.90 7.65
CA GLY A 515 -14.32 5.88 8.38
C GLY A 515 -15.75 5.41 8.74
N PHE A 516 -16.12 4.15 8.50
CA PHE A 516 -17.43 3.58 8.87
C PHE A 516 -17.59 3.36 10.38
N SER A 517 -17.38 4.42 11.17
CA SER A 517 -17.37 4.38 12.64
C SER A 517 -18.66 3.87 13.28
N LEU A 518 -19.81 3.95 12.58
CA LEU A 518 -21.05 3.39 13.10
C LEU A 518 -21.02 1.86 13.25
N LEU A 519 -20.22 1.16 12.45
CA LEU A 519 -20.04 -0.28 12.58
C LEU A 519 -19.37 -0.68 13.90
N THR A 520 -18.56 0.19 14.50
CA THR A 520 -17.94 -0.08 15.81
C THR A 520 -18.95 -0.09 16.97
N GLN A 521 -20.14 0.49 16.77
CA GLN A 521 -21.23 0.52 17.75
C GLN A 521 -22.08 -0.75 17.72
N GLY A 522 -21.80 -1.67 16.78
CA GLY A 522 -22.53 -2.94 16.68
C GLY A 522 -22.32 -3.82 17.91
N THR A 523 -23.41 -4.43 18.40
CA THR A 523 -23.41 -5.38 19.51
C THR A 523 -23.29 -6.84 19.01
N ASP A 524 -23.15 -7.78 19.93
CA ASP A 524 -23.07 -9.23 19.64
C ASP A 524 -22.01 -9.55 18.56
N ARG A 525 -20.85 -8.93 18.66
CA ARG A 525 -19.78 -9.07 17.68
C ARG A 525 -19.15 -10.44 17.75
N ILE A 526 -18.99 -11.07 16.58
CA ILE A 526 -18.32 -12.36 16.44
C ILE A 526 -17.43 -12.26 15.20
N ASP A 527 -16.13 -12.38 15.34
CA ASP A 527 -15.26 -12.69 14.22
C ASP A 527 -15.42 -14.18 13.92
N THR A 528 -15.89 -14.50 12.72
CA THR A 528 -16.20 -15.89 12.34
C THR A 528 -14.96 -16.70 11.97
N GLY A 529 -13.82 -16.04 11.76
CA GLY A 529 -12.61 -16.65 11.19
C GLY A 529 -12.75 -17.06 9.71
N ILE A 530 -13.93 -16.86 9.09
CA ILE A 530 -14.14 -17.15 7.67
C ILE A 530 -13.44 -16.06 6.86
N ASN A 531 -12.51 -16.44 5.99
CA ASN A 531 -11.83 -15.52 5.09
C ASN A 531 -12.80 -15.06 3.98
N ASP A 532 -12.77 -13.79 3.62
CA ASP A 532 -13.65 -13.18 2.60
C ASP A 532 -13.39 -13.74 1.19
N LEU A 533 -12.14 -14.08 0.85
CA LEU A 533 -11.78 -14.74 -0.40
C LEU A 533 -12.32 -16.17 -0.47
N ASP A 534 -12.26 -16.91 0.64
CA ASP A 534 -12.81 -18.26 0.70
C ASP A 534 -14.34 -18.22 0.58
N ALA A 535 -15.00 -17.26 1.24
CA ALA A 535 -16.44 -17.04 1.11
C ALA A 535 -16.83 -16.78 -0.34
N LEU A 536 -16.09 -15.91 -1.05
CA LEU A 536 -16.31 -15.61 -2.47
C LEU A 536 -16.10 -16.87 -3.33
N SER A 537 -15.00 -17.58 -3.15
CA SER A 537 -14.68 -18.79 -3.90
C SER A 537 -15.76 -19.87 -3.76
N LEU A 538 -16.18 -20.15 -2.54
CA LEU A 538 -17.24 -21.13 -2.25
C LEU A 538 -18.60 -20.71 -2.83
N TYR A 539 -18.91 -19.43 -2.76
CA TYR A 539 -20.14 -18.89 -3.36
C TYR A 539 -20.15 -19.07 -4.89
N LEU A 540 -19.07 -18.73 -5.57
CA LEU A 540 -18.95 -18.90 -7.02
C LEU A 540 -19.12 -20.37 -7.43
N ILE A 541 -18.49 -21.30 -6.71
CA ILE A 541 -18.62 -22.75 -6.90
C ILE A 541 -20.09 -23.20 -6.71
N ALA A 542 -20.73 -22.72 -5.66
CA ALA A 542 -22.13 -23.09 -5.37
C ALA A 542 -23.06 -22.58 -6.48
N ARG A 543 -22.92 -21.34 -6.91
CA ARG A 543 -23.73 -20.74 -7.99
C ARG A 543 -23.59 -21.51 -9.32
N GLU A 544 -22.35 -21.91 -9.68
CA GLU A 544 -22.14 -22.74 -10.86
C GLU A 544 -22.84 -24.09 -10.74
N ARG A 545 -22.71 -24.78 -9.59
CA ARG A 545 -23.35 -26.08 -9.34
C ARG A 545 -24.88 -26.01 -9.40
N GLU A 546 -25.47 -24.91 -8.98
CA GLU A 546 -26.91 -24.65 -9.04
C GLU A 546 -27.40 -24.32 -10.46
N GLY A 547 -26.50 -24.18 -11.44
CA GLY A 547 -26.83 -23.80 -12.81
C GLY A 547 -27.09 -22.30 -13.00
N HIS A 548 -26.75 -21.48 -12.03
CA HIS A 548 -26.92 -20.02 -12.03
C HIS A 548 -25.58 -19.33 -11.76
N PRO A 549 -24.57 -19.45 -12.63
CA PRO A 549 -23.25 -18.90 -12.40
C PRO A 549 -23.32 -17.39 -12.13
N ALA A 550 -22.41 -16.88 -11.32
CA ALA A 550 -22.35 -15.46 -11.00
C ALA A 550 -22.21 -14.61 -12.28
N GLY A 551 -22.74 -13.38 -12.26
CA GLY A 551 -22.82 -12.52 -13.45
C GLY A 551 -23.98 -12.84 -14.39
N SER A 552 -24.83 -13.84 -14.10
CA SER A 552 -26.13 -13.97 -14.75
C SER A 552 -26.94 -12.69 -14.50
N ALA A 553 -27.70 -12.25 -15.51
CA ALA A 553 -28.45 -11.00 -15.44
C ALA A 553 -29.23 -10.90 -14.12
N GLN A 554 -28.86 -9.95 -13.28
CA GLN A 554 -29.64 -9.59 -12.10
C GLN A 554 -30.71 -8.60 -12.56
N THR A 555 -31.97 -8.88 -12.18
CA THR A 555 -33.13 -8.05 -12.56
C THR A 555 -33.39 -6.93 -11.55
N ASP A 556 -32.80 -6.99 -10.36
CA ASP A 556 -33.16 -6.13 -9.23
C ASP A 556 -31.99 -5.22 -8.83
N ALA A 557 -32.12 -3.93 -9.16
CA ALA A 557 -31.23 -2.91 -8.62
C ALA A 557 -31.45 -2.76 -7.11
N ARG A 558 -30.39 -2.82 -6.34
CA ARG A 558 -30.42 -2.73 -4.86
C ARG A 558 -30.23 -1.30 -4.38
N ILE A 559 -29.48 -0.52 -5.13
CA ILE A 559 -29.19 0.88 -4.86
C ILE A 559 -29.75 1.72 -6.01
N LEU A 560 -30.67 2.61 -5.70
CA LEU A 560 -31.34 3.45 -6.69
C LEU A 560 -31.09 4.93 -6.37
N ARG A 561 -30.58 5.66 -7.33
CA ARG A 561 -30.50 7.11 -7.27
C ARG A 561 -31.79 7.74 -7.84
N VAL A 562 -32.38 8.63 -7.07
CA VAL A 562 -33.54 9.42 -7.49
C VAL A 562 -33.06 10.85 -7.76
N ASN A 563 -32.64 11.13 -8.99
CA ASN A 563 -32.07 12.40 -9.48
C ASN A 563 -30.56 12.65 -9.16
#